data_7bc5f0489bbe4b49da49ae42cbab1381
#
_entry.id   7bc5f0489bbe4b49da49ae42cbab1381
#
_cell.length_a   1.000
_cell.length_b   1.000
_cell.length_c   1.000
_cell.angle_alpha   90.00
_cell.angle_beta   90.00
_cell.angle_gamma   90.00
#
_symmetry.space_group_name_H-M   'P 1'
#
loop_
_entity.id
_entity.type
_entity.pdbx_description
1 polymer ?
#
loop_
_entity_poly.entity_id
_entity_poly.type
_entity_poly.pdbx_seq_one_letter_code
_entity_poly.pdbx_strand_id
1 'polypeptide(L)'
;MTFEEMYALACERKKEMPEGKGTTELFKKGPHAIGKKLVEEAAESWMAARFESHDAQCLELSQVLYYVAVMMAEKGIKLEEVYRKL
;
A
#
# COMPACT_ATOMS: atom_id res chain seq x y z
N MET A 1 -3.02 13.60 -2.73
CA MET A 1 -2.50 13.00 -1.47
C MET A 1 -1.04 12.62 -1.66
N THR A 2 -0.21 12.94 -0.69
CA THR A 2 1.20 12.52 -0.70
C THR A 2 1.34 11.12 -0.11
N PHE A 3 2.49 10.50 -0.31
CA PHE A 3 2.78 9.20 0.31
C PHE A 3 2.74 9.30 1.84
N GLU A 4 3.27 10.41 2.39
CA GLU A 4 3.25 10.66 3.83
C GLU A 4 1.83 10.72 4.38
N GLU A 5 0.93 11.37 3.65
CA GLU A 5 -0.48 11.44 4.05
C GLU A 5 -1.15 10.06 3.96
N MET A 6 -0.83 9.29 2.93
CA MET A 6 -1.34 7.94 2.77
C MET A 6 -0.85 7.02 3.90
N TYR A 7 0.41 7.14 4.26
CA TYR A 7 0.98 6.39 5.38
C TYR A 7 0.30 6.76 6.69
N ALA A 8 0.10 8.06 6.94
CA ALA A 8 -0.59 8.53 8.16
C ALA A 8 -2.01 7.97 8.24
N LEU A 9 -2.72 7.95 7.11
CA LEU A 9 -4.08 7.38 7.05
C LEU A 9 -4.05 5.87 7.33
N ALA A 10 -3.09 5.15 6.78
CA ALA A 10 -2.95 3.72 7.02
C ALA A 10 -2.68 3.44 8.51
N CYS A 11 -1.82 4.22 9.15
CA CYS A 11 -1.55 4.10 10.58
C CYS A 11 -2.79 4.38 11.42
N GLU A 12 -3.56 5.40 11.06
CA GLU A 12 -4.81 5.72 11.74
C GLU A 12 -5.80 4.54 11.64
N ARG A 13 -5.95 3.96 10.46
CA ARG A 13 -6.84 2.81 10.25
C ARG A 13 -6.36 1.55 10.96
N LYS A 14 -5.05 1.37 11.06
CA LYS A 14 -4.49 0.26 11.85
C LYS A 14 -4.86 0.41 13.32
N LYS A 15 -4.81 1.63 13.83
CA LYS A 15 -5.13 1.93 15.23
C LYS A 15 -6.63 1.80 15.50
N GLU A 16 -7.47 2.37 14.64
CA GLU A 16 -8.92 2.47 14.87
C GLU A 16 -9.72 1.28 14.35
N MET A 17 -9.22 0.61 13.31
CA MET A 17 -9.88 -0.54 12.71
C MET A 17 -11.36 -0.29 12.39
N PRO A 18 -11.67 0.77 11.62
CA PRO A 18 -13.06 1.10 11.30
C PRO A 18 -13.71 0.01 10.45
N GLU A 19 -14.95 -0.34 10.79
CA GLU A 19 -15.70 -1.35 10.04
C GLU A 19 -16.00 -0.89 8.61
N GLY A 20 -16.10 -1.85 7.70
CA GLY A 20 -16.47 -1.58 6.31
C GLY A 20 -15.36 -1.01 5.44
N LYS A 21 -14.13 -0.96 5.95
CA LYS A 21 -12.98 -0.50 5.17
C LYS A 21 -12.12 -1.67 4.74
N GLY A 22 -11.71 -1.67 3.47
CA GLY A 22 -10.85 -2.73 2.92
C GLY A 22 -9.51 -2.82 3.65
N THR A 23 -8.95 -1.69 4.07
CA THR A 23 -7.72 -1.66 4.84
C THR A 23 -7.85 -2.39 6.17
N THR A 24 -8.98 -2.22 6.85
CA THR A 24 -9.27 -2.94 8.10
C THR A 24 -9.25 -4.44 7.88
N GLU A 25 -9.87 -4.91 6.80
CA GLU A 25 -9.89 -6.34 6.49
C GLU A 25 -8.48 -6.88 6.22
N LEU A 26 -7.64 -6.10 5.56
CA LEU A 26 -6.24 -6.48 5.33
C LEU A 26 -5.47 -6.58 6.64
N PHE A 27 -5.67 -5.64 7.55
CA PHE A 27 -5.01 -5.69 8.86
C PHE A 27 -5.46 -6.90 9.67
N LYS A 28 -6.73 -7.26 9.59
CA LYS A 28 -7.23 -8.47 10.26
C LYS A 28 -6.59 -9.74 9.72
N LYS A 29 -6.35 -9.79 8.41
CA LYS A 29 -5.72 -10.95 7.76
C LYS A 29 -4.21 -11.00 8.01
N GLY A 30 -3.57 -9.87 8.20
CA GLY A 30 -2.17 -9.77 8.56
C GLY A 30 -1.19 -9.59 7.40
N PRO A 31 0.12 -9.61 7.72
CA PRO A 31 1.16 -9.23 6.74
C PRO A 31 1.23 -10.11 5.50
N HIS A 32 0.87 -11.38 5.60
CA HIS A 32 0.90 -12.27 4.43
C HIS A 32 -0.11 -11.82 3.38
N ALA A 33 -1.34 -11.49 3.80
CA ALA A 33 -2.38 -11.02 2.87
C ALA A 33 -2.00 -9.66 2.26
N ILE A 34 -1.41 -8.78 3.06
CA ILE A 34 -0.95 -7.47 2.58
C ILE A 34 0.18 -7.66 1.56
N GLY A 35 1.13 -8.55 1.86
CA GLY A 35 2.24 -8.85 0.95
C GLY A 35 1.77 -9.43 -0.37
N LYS A 36 0.77 -10.30 -0.33
CA LYS A 36 0.18 -10.88 -1.54
C LYS A 36 -0.42 -9.78 -2.42
N LYS A 37 -1.13 -8.83 -1.82
CA LYS A 37 -1.70 -7.69 -2.55
C LYS A 37 -0.59 -6.82 -3.16
N LEU A 38 0.48 -6.57 -2.41
CA LEU A 38 1.61 -5.79 -2.91
C LEU A 38 2.23 -6.45 -4.14
N VAL A 39 2.42 -7.76 -4.11
CA VAL A 39 2.96 -8.51 -5.25
C VAL A 39 2.01 -8.44 -6.45
N GLU A 40 0.71 -8.61 -6.22
CA GLU A 40 -0.30 -8.53 -7.28
C GLU A 40 -0.27 -7.17 -7.98
N GLU A 41 -0.25 -6.09 -7.19
CA GLU A 41 -0.23 -4.73 -7.76
C GLU A 41 1.08 -4.42 -8.47
N ALA A 42 2.20 -4.95 -7.97
CA ALA A 42 3.49 -4.79 -8.64
C ALA A 42 3.45 -5.47 -10.01
N ALA A 43 2.87 -6.68 -10.09
CA ALA A 43 2.71 -7.40 -11.35
C ALA A 43 1.81 -6.63 -12.32
N GLU A 44 0.68 -6.09 -11.82
CA GLU A 44 -0.24 -5.30 -12.63
C GLU A 44 0.42 -4.02 -13.15
N SER A 45 1.28 -3.38 -12.35
CA SER A 45 2.05 -2.20 -12.78
C SER A 45 2.98 -2.54 -13.93
N TRP A 46 3.61 -3.70 -13.87
CA TRP A 46 4.48 -4.19 -14.95
C TRP A 46 3.67 -4.46 -16.22
N MET A 47 2.54 -5.13 -16.09
CA MET A 47 1.67 -5.39 -17.24
C MET A 47 1.16 -4.09 -17.86
N ALA A 48 0.77 -3.12 -17.02
CA ALA A 48 0.30 -1.81 -17.49
C ALA A 48 1.39 -1.07 -18.27
N ALA A 49 2.65 -1.18 -17.87
CA ALA A 49 3.77 -0.56 -18.57
C ALA A 49 3.92 -1.10 -19.99
N ARG A 50 3.55 -2.35 -20.21
CA ARG A 50 3.70 -3.00 -21.52
C ARG A 50 2.48 -2.85 -22.43
N PHE A 51 1.29 -2.88 -21.87
CA PHE A 51 0.08 -3.10 -22.67
C PHE A 51 -1.03 -2.07 -22.48
N GLU A 52 -0.87 -1.14 -21.56
CA GLU A 52 -1.93 -0.21 -21.20
C GLU A 52 -1.49 1.24 -21.34
N SER A 53 -2.45 2.15 -21.14
CA SER A 53 -2.19 3.58 -21.27
C SER A 53 -1.31 4.12 -20.14
N HIS A 54 -0.78 5.30 -20.34
CA HIS A 54 -0.01 6.02 -19.33
C HIS A 54 -0.82 6.20 -18.03
N ASP A 55 -2.11 6.59 -18.17
CA ASP A 55 -2.97 6.79 -17.01
C ASP A 55 -3.21 5.50 -16.24
N ALA A 56 -3.41 4.39 -16.94
CA ALA A 56 -3.57 3.09 -16.30
C ALA A 56 -2.31 2.70 -15.53
N GLN A 57 -1.15 2.96 -16.12
CA GLN A 57 0.13 2.70 -15.42
C GLN A 57 0.27 3.54 -14.16
N CYS A 58 -0.10 4.83 -14.22
CA CYS A 58 -0.08 5.70 -13.05
C CYS A 58 -0.98 5.16 -11.94
N LEU A 59 -2.17 4.70 -12.31
CA LEU A 59 -3.11 4.11 -11.35
C LEU A 59 -2.50 2.88 -10.67
N GLU A 60 -1.93 1.96 -11.44
CA GLU A 60 -1.34 0.74 -10.88
C GLU A 60 -0.16 1.04 -9.97
N LEU A 61 0.69 2.00 -10.35
CA LEU A 61 1.81 2.41 -9.48
C LEU A 61 1.32 3.03 -8.17
N SER A 62 0.22 3.79 -8.22
CA SER A 62 -0.37 4.35 -7.00
C SER A 62 -0.87 3.26 -6.06
N GLN A 63 -1.40 2.16 -6.61
CA GLN A 63 -1.83 1.01 -5.82
C GLN A 63 -0.64 0.33 -5.13
N VAL A 64 0.50 0.24 -5.81
CA VAL A 64 1.72 -0.29 -5.19
C VAL A 64 2.11 0.55 -3.97
N LEU A 65 2.11 1.88 -4.13
CA LEU A 65 2.43 2.79 -3.02
C LEU A 65 1.45 2.63 -1.85
N TYR A 66 0.18 2.42 -2.15
CA TYR A 66 -0.83 2.19 -1.12
C TYR A 66 -0.49 0.95 -0.28
N TYR A 67 -0.18 -0.17 -0.92
CA TYR A 67 0.13 -1.40 -0.18
C TYR A 67 1.48 -1.34 0.52
N VAL A 68 2.43 -0.55 0.01
CA VAL A 68 3.67 -0.26 0.75
C VAL A 68 3.34 0.44 2.06
N ALA A 69 2.50 1.48 2.02
CA ALA A 69 2.09 2.21 3.22
C ALA A 69 1.36 1.30 4.21
N VAL A 70 0.46 0.44 3.71
CA VAL A 70 -0.31 -0.49 4.54
C VAL A 70 0.63 -1.50 5.21
N MET A 71 1.60 -2.03 4.48
CA MET A 71 2.58 -2.97 5.05
C MET A 71 3.42 -2.29 6.14
N MET A 72 3.85 -1.05 5.90
CA MET A 72 4.60 -0.30 6.90
C MET A 72 3.77 -0.10 8.18
N ALA A 73 2.50 0.28 8.03
CA ALA A 73 1.60 0.46 9.17
C ALA A 73 1.40 -0.86 9.93
N GLU A 74 1.23 -1.96 9.20
CA GLU A 74 1.04 -3.29 9.81
C GLU A 74 2.26 -3.70 10.64
N LYS A 75 3.46 -3.43 10.15
CA LYS A 75 4.70 -3.86 10.81
C LYS A 75 5.28 -2.81 11.75
N GLY A 76 4.61 -1.67 11.91
CA GLY A 76 5.09 -0.61 12.79
C GLY A 76 6.38 0.04 12.30
N ILE A 77 6.59 0.09 10.98
CA ILE A 77 7.77 0.68 10.36
C ILE A 77 7.52 2.17 10.13
N LYS A 78 8.44 3.00 10.59
CA LYS A 78 8.33 4.46 10.43
C LYS A 78 8.87 4.90 9.08
N LEU A 79 8.36 6.02 8.58
CA LEU A 79 8.80 6.60 7.31
C LEU A 79 10.31 6.78 7.25
N GLU A 80 10.90 7.37 8.30
CA GLU A 80 12.35 7.64 8.33
C GLU A 80 13.17 6.36 8.30
N GLU A 81 12.66 5.25 8.78
CA GLU A 81 13.39 3.99 8.74
C GLU A 81 13.57 3.50 7.30
N VAL A 82 12.52 3.67 6.48
CA VAL A 82 12.58 3.30 5.06
C VAL A 82 13.39 4.35 4.28
N TYR A 83 13.09 5.63 4.52
CA TYR A 83 13.74 6.72 3.78
C TYR A 83 15.26 6.73 3.97
N ARG A 84 15.75 6.34 5.16
CA ARG A 84 17.18 6.24 5.40
C ARG A 84 17.87 5.18 4.55
N LYS A 85 17.14 4.22 4.03
CA LYS A 85 17.70 3.18 3.16
C LYS A 85 17.83 3.62 1.70
N LEU A 86 17.16 4.71 1.34
CA LEU A 86 17.24 5.24 -0.02
C LEU A 86 18.56 5.98 -0.25
#